data_d194c82dc158556d21bc84aa5d5e3d8e
#
_entry.id   d194c82dc158556d21bc84aa5d5e3d8e
#
_cell.length_a   1.000
_cell.length_b   1.000
_cell.length_c   1.000
_cell.angle_alpha   90.00
_cell.angle_beta   90.00
_cell.angle_gamma   90.00
#
_symmetry.space_group_name_H-M   'P 1'
#
loop_
_entity.id
_entity.type
_entity.pdbx_description
1 polymer ?
#
loop_
_entity_poly.entity_id
_entity_poly.type
_entity_poly.pdbx_seq_one_letter_code
_entity_poly.pdbx_strand_id
1 'polypeptide(L)'
;MENQIKISVIIPIYNGESYIKRCFDVLMKQDFDEPYEIIIVDDASTDKSKEIIKKFKLPNLKLYLLSSNSGPATARNLGLRKALGEYIYFQDVDDIISIKSLKTLYTTAKQHDCDFVCSDFQRVENSKNQRDGTYNYPSDMVFDNNKIIEAMLRELHDPSLGHLGLFGCNGRLIKRSIIIDNNIFFEEKLRWLEDKTFCWDVLGFVRNARYLRKQLYSYYVYPKVSTGITESLSRGFPLKWIKLIVHHVKNSLKRRNLLHNEIEKL
;
A
#
# COMPACT_ATOMS: atom_id res chain seq x y z
N MET A 1 -1.57 31.54 3.11
CA MET A 1 -1.06 30.36 2.38
C MET A 1 -2.02 29.24 2.70
N GLU A 2 -2.72 28.69 1.70
CA GLU A 2 -3.58 27.51 1.93
C GLU A 2 -2.75 26.40 2.56
N ASN A 3 -3.25 25.82 3.63
CA ASN A 3 -2.59 24.69 4.31
C ASN A 3 -2.55 23.50 3.35
N GLN A 4 -1.45 23.35 2.61
CA GLN A 4 -1.24 22.27 1.67
C GLN A 4 -1.34 20.92 2.39
N ILE A 5 -2.21 20.03 1.91
CA ILE A 5 -2.38 18.67 2.44
C ILE A 5 -1.06 17.91 2.29
N LYS A 6 -0.57 17.33 3.40
CA LYS A 6 0.70 16.61 3.44
C LYS A 6 0.55 15.13 3.10
N ILE A 7 -0.52 14.52 3.58
CA ILE A 7 -0.77 13.08 3.35
C ILE A 7 -2.23 12.89 2.92
N SER A 8 -2.44 12.09 1.87
CA SER A 8 -3.72 11.50 1.54
C SER A 8 -3.73 10.04 1.98
N VAL A 9 -4.54 9.71 2.98
CA VAL A 9 -4.78 8.32 3.42
C VAL A 9 -5.91 7.75 2.59
N ILE A 10 -5.64 6.73 1.77
CA ILE A 10 -6.61 6.11 0.87
C ILE A 10 -7.04 4.76 1.43
N ILE A 11 -8.35 4.58 1.60
CA ILE A 11 -8.94 3.39 2.23
C ILE A 11 -10.02 2.82 1.30
N PRO A 12 -9.73 1.72 0.57
CA PRO A 12 -10.75 0.98 -0.14
C PRO A 12 -11.61 0.19 0.85
N ILE A 13 -12.93 0.17 0.68
CA ILE A 13 -13.86 -0.57 1.55
C ILE A 13 -14.84 -1.36 0.69
N TYR A 14 -14.97 -2.65 1.01
CA TYR A 14 -16.03 -3.51 0.54
C TYR A 14 -16.50 -4.43 1.67
N ASN A 15 -17.75 -4.29 2.11
CA ASN A 15 -18.32 -5.06 3.21
C ASN A 15 -17.45 -5.07 4.48
N GLY A 16 -17.07 -3.85 4.93
CA GLY A 16 -16.15 -3.62 6.03
C GLY A 16 -16.80 -3.26 7.37
N GLU A 17 -18.12 -3.46 7.54
CA GLU A 17 -18.87 -2.98 8.72
C GLU A 17 -18.23 -3.34 10.06
N SER A 18 -17.61 -4.51 10.16
CA SER A 18 -16.95 -5.00 11.38
C SER A 18 -15.64 -4.30 11.70
N TYR A 19 -15.01 -3.64 10.72
CA TYR A 19 -13.65 -3.10 10.85
C TYR A 19 -13.60 -1.57 10.89
N ILE A 20 -14.56 -0.88 10.25
CA ILE A 20 -14.57 0.56 10.06
C ILE A 20 -14.38 1.31 11.37
N LYS A 21 -15.11 0.95 12.42
CA LYS A 21 -15.00 1.64 13.70
C LYS A 21 -13.59 1.62 14.26
N ARG A 22 -12.96 0.43 14.30
CA ARG A 22 -11.61 0.26 14.82
C ARG A 22 -10.58 1.02 13.98
N CYS A 23 -10.69 0.93 12.66
CA CYS A 23 -9.82 1.64 11.73
C CYS A 23 -9.90 3.15 11.94
N PHE A 24 -11.10 3.71 12.01
CA PHE A 24 -11.31 5.15 12.13
C PHE A 24 -10.96 5.68 13.52
N ASP A 25 -11.22 4.92 14.59
CA ASP A 25 -10.84 5.31 15.96
C ASP A 25 -9.32 5.57 16.07
N VAL A 26 -8.50 4.82 15.32
CA VAL A 26 -7.04 5.02 15.30
C VAL A 26 -6.63 6.17 14.37
N LEU A 27 -7.30 6.31 13.23
CA LEU A 27 -7.04 7.43 12.31
C LEU A 27 -7.35 8.78 12.98
N MET A 28 -8.43 8.86 13.76
CA MET A 28 -8.77 10.06 14.53
C MET A 28 -7.76 10.42 15.61
N LYS A 29 -6.98 9.45 16.07
CA LYS A 29 -6.00 9.60 17.16
C LYS A 29 -4.57 9.73 16.66
N GLN A 30 -4.37 9.90 15.35
CA GLN A 30 -3.01 10.08 14.83
C GLN A 30 -2.32 11.29 15.48
N ASP A 31 -1.14 11.05 16.05
CA ASP A 31 -0.23 12.10 16.53
C ASP A 31 0.45 12.76 15.32
N PHE A 32 -0.32 13.54 14.55
CA PHE A 32 0.14 14.21 13.35
C PHE A 32 -0.52 15.58 13.22
N ASP A 33 0.26 16.63 13.45
CA ASP A 33 -0.22 18.01 13.54
C ASP A 33 -0.35 18.71 12.17
N GLU A 34 0.19 18.08 11.11
CA GLU A 34 0.12 18.63 9.75
C GLU A 34 -1.21 18.26 9.07
N PRO A 35 -1.68 19.08 8.11
CA PRO A 35 -2.92 18.79 7.39
C PRO A 35 -2.84 17.47 6.60
N TYR A 36 -3.80 16.59 6.81
CA TYR A 36 -3.97 15.36 6.04
C TYR A 36 -5.45 15.14 5.71
N GLU A 37 -5.71 14.34 4.69
CA GLU A 37 -7.06 13.93 4.30
C GLU A 37 -7.22 12.41 4.35
N ILE A 38 -8.45 11.97 4.58
CA ILE A 38 -8.86 10.56 4.55
C ILE A 38 -9.82 10.40 3.37
N ILE A 39 -9.41 9.60 2.40
CA ILE A 39 -10.19 9.32 1.20
C ILE A 39 -10.70 7.90 1.29
N ILE A 40 -11.99 7.76 1.51
CA ILE A 40 -12.65 6.47 1.55
C ILE A 40 -13.31 6.22 0.19
N VAL A 41 -13.07 5.05 -0.35
CA VAL A 41 -13.74 4.57 -1.55
C VAL A 41 -14.50 3.29 -1.22
N ASP A 42 -15.82 3.40 -1.13
CA ASP A 42 -16.71 2.26 -0.93
C ASP A 42 -16.99 1.60 -2.28
N ASP A 43 -16.57 0.35 -2.41
CA ASP A 43 -16.67 -0.46 -3.63
C ASP A 43 -18.05 -1.18 -3.71
N ALA A 44 -19.11 -0.40 -3.61
CA ALA A 44 -20.51 -0.86 -3.64
C ALA A 44 -20.84 -1.87 -2.52
N SER A 45 -20.46 -1.58 -1.27
CA SER A 45 -20.80 -2.42 -0.12
C SER A 45 -22.29 -2.66 0.00
N THR A 46 -22.65 -3.89 0.38
CA THR A 46 -24.03 -4.36 0.59
C THR A 46 -24.41 -4.49 2.07
N ASP A 47 -23.40 -4.37 2.97
CA ASP A 47 -23.57 -4.34 4.43
C ASP A 47 -23.81 -2.91 4.96
N LYS A 48 -23.66 -2.71 6.26
CA LYS A 48 -23.84 -1.40 6.92
C LYS A 48 -22.65 -0.46 6.79
N SER A 49 -21.64 -0.78 5.98
CA SER A 49 -20.42 0.04 5.83
C SER A 49 -20.74 1.50 5.56
N LYS A 50 -21.57 1.79 4.56
CA LYS A 50 -21.93 3.16 4.18
C LYS A 50 -22.60 3.95 5.30
N GLU A 51 -23.48 3.28 6.05
CA GLU A 51 -24.19 3.90 7.17
C GLU A 51 -23.24 4.21 8.32
N ILE A 52 -22.29 3.31 8.60
CA ILE A 52 -21.30 3.49 9.65
C ILE A 52 -20.36 4.64 9.29
N ILE A 53 -19.83 4.68 8.06
CA ILE A 53 -18.94 5.75 7.60
C ILE A 53 -19.59 7.13 7.74
N LYS A 54 -20.85 7.27 7.35
CA LYS A 54 -21.59 8.55 7.43
C LYS A 54 -21.78 9.07 8.86
N LYS A 55 -21.66 8.22 9.88
CA LYS A 55 -21.72 8.63 11.31
C LYS A 55 -20.44 9.32 11.76
N PHE A 56 -19.32 9.09 11.11
CA PHE A 56 -18.05 9.76 11.41
C PHE A 56 -18.04 11.15 10.78
N LYS A 57 -18.17 12.18 11.63
CA LYS A 57 -18.14 13.58 11.20
C LYS A 57 -16.70 14.11 11.31
N LEU A 58 -15.86 13.73 10.38
CA LEU A 58 -14.48 14.20 10.29
C LEU A 58 -14.35 15.22 9.17
N PRO A 59 -13.87 16.46 9.44
CA PRO A 59 -13.78 17.51 8.44
C PRO A 59 -12.83 17.18 7.29
N ASN A 60 -11.84 16.31 7.54
CA ASN A 60 -10.84 15.86 6.58
C ASN A 60 -11.19 14.54 5.89
N LEU A 61 -12.41 13.99 6.09
CA LEU A 61 -12.86 12.74 5.49
C LEU A 61 -13.69 13.01 4.24
N LYS A 62 -13.33 12.35 3.15
CA LYS A 62 -14.05 12.36 1.87
C LYS A 62 -14.49 10.93 1.53
N LEU A 63 -15.79 10.75 1.28
CA LEU A 63 -16.39 9.46 0.90
C LEU A 63 -16.78 9.47 -0.58
N TYR A 64 -16.28 8.50 -1.32
CA TYR A 64 -16.64 8.21 -2.70
C TYR A 64 -17.30 6.83 -2.78
N LEU A 65 -18.37 6.72 -3.58
CA LEU A 65 -19.14 5.49 -3.74
C LEU A 65 -19.01 5.02 -5.18
N LEU A 66 -18.60 3.77 -5.37
CA LEU A 66 -18.69 3.10 -6.67
C LEU A 66 -20.11 2.55 -6.88
N SER A 67 -20.55 2.48 -8.13
CA SER A 67 -21.89 1.98 -8.49
C SER A 67 -21.98 0.45 -8.49
N SER A 68 -20.84 -0.23 -8.64
CA SER A 68 -20.74 -1.69 -8.64
C SER A 68 -19.42 -2.12 -8.03
N ASN A 69 -19.37 -3.34 -7.48
CA ASN A 69 -18.12 -3.92 -6.98
C ASN A 69 -17.13 -4.14 -8.15
N SER A 70 -16.07 -3.35 -8.14
CA SER A 70 -15.05 -3.31 -9.19
C SER A 70 -13.67 -3.76 -8.70
N GLY A 71 -13.54 -4.05 -7.42
CA GLY A 71 -12.33 -4.56 -6.77
C GLY A 71 -11.43 -3.47 -6.18
N PRO A 72 -10.47 -3.88 -5.33
CA PRO A 72 -9.64 -2.95 -4.56
C PRO A 72 -8.74 -2.08 -5.45
N ALA A 73 -8.30 -2.58 -6.61
CA ALA A 73 -7.52 -1.82 -7.57
C ALA A 73 -8.28 -0.59 -8.07
N THR A 74 -9.52 -0.77 -8.51
CA THR A 74 -10.39 0.33 -8.99
C THR A 74 -10.67 1.35 -7.88
N ALA A 75 -10.95 0.86 -6.67
CA ALA A 75 -11.19 1.72 -5.52
C ALA A 75 -9.95 2.55 -5.16
N ARG A 76 -8.75 1.93 -5.10
CA ARG A 76 -7.50 2.65 -4.86
C ARG A 76 -7.17 3.65 -5.97
N ASN A 77 -7.43 3.30 -7.24
CA ASN A 77 -7.26 4.19 -8.39
C ASN A 77 -8.16 5.42 -8.31
N LEU A 78 -9.41 5.26 -7.90
CA LEU A 78 -10.30 6.40 -7.67
C LEU A 78 -9.75 7.29 -6.55
N GLY A 79 -9.29 6.68 -5.45
CA GLY A 79 -8.64 7.39 -4.35
C GLY A 79 -7.43 8.20 -4.81
N LEU A 80 -6.54 7.62 -5.62
CA LEU A 80 -5.38 8.30 -6.20
C LEU A 80 -5.75 9.52 -7.03
N ARG A 81 -6.78 9.38 -7.89
CA ARG A 81 -7.27 10.50 -8.70
C ARG A 81 -7.86 11.65 -7.88
N LYS A 82 -8.31 11.38 -6.66
CA LYS A 82 -8.91 12.35 -5.74
C LYS A 82 -7.93 12.92 -4.71
N ALA A 83 -6.76 12.32 -4.59
CA ALA A 83 -5.74 12.67 -3.61
C ALA A 83 -5.07 14.01 -3.93
N LEU A 84 -4.93 14.87 -2.90
CA LEU A 84 -4.30 16.18 -2.98
C LEU A 84 -3.02 16.27 -2.15
N GLY A 85 -2.73 15.24 -1.31
CA GLY A 85 -1.57 15.20 -0.44
C GLY A 85 -0.24 15.18 -1.18
N GLU A 86 0.78 15.72 -0.55
CA GLU A 86 2.17 15.61 -1.03
C GLU A 86 2.62 14.15 -1.12
N TYR A 87 2.15 13.35 -0.16
CA TYR A 87 2.39 11.91 -0.08
C TYR A 87 1.07 11.14 -0.07
N ILE A 88 1.13 9.90 -0.56
CA ILE A 88 0.05 8.92 -0.53
C ILE A 88 0.37 7.86 0.52
N TYR A 89 -0.65 7.48 1.28
CA TYR A 89 -0.62 6.37 2.23
C TYR A 89 -1.83 5.48 2.00
N PHE A 90 -1.60 4.20 1.71
CA PHE A 90 -2.68 3.22 1.58
C PHE A 90 -2.88 2.45 2.89
N GLN A 91 -4.13 2.21 3.23
CA GLN A 91 -4.52 1.41 4.38
C GLN A 91 -5.73 0.55 4.04
N ASP A 92 -5.67 -0.73 4.36
CA ASP A 92 -6.86 -1.59 4.29
C ASP A 92 -7.70 -1.39 5.56
N VAL A 93 -9.03 -1.47 5.41
CA VAL A 93 -9.99 -1.15 6.50
C VAL A 93 -9.92 -2.13 7.67
N ASP A 94 -9.49 -3.37 7.41
CA ASP A 94 -9.33 -4.45 8.39
C ASP A 94 -7.99 -4.42 9.12
N ASP A 95 -7.06 -3.55 8.73
CA ASP A 95 -5.76 -3.36 9.35
C ASP A 95 -5.72 -2.15 10.28
N ILE A 96 -4.67 -2.07 11.10
CA ILE A 96 -4.48 -0.99 12.07
C ILE A 96 -3.09 -0.37 11.91
N ILE A 97 -3.05 0.95 11.92
CA ILE A 97 -1.79 1.70 11.98
C ILE A 97 -1.48 2.16 13.42
N SER A 98 -0.21 2.35 13.74
CA SER A 98 0.17 2.99 15.00
C SER A 98 -0.31 4.45 15.00
N ILE A 99 -0.67 4.98 16.17
CA ILE A 99 -1.02 6.40 16.33
C ILE A 99 0.12 7.35 15.93
N LYS A 100 1.35 6.86 15.82
CA LYS A 100 2.54 7.62 15.41
C LYS A 100 2.92 7.39 13.95
N SER A 101 2.14 6.62 13.19
CA SER A 101 2.54 6.20 11.84
C SER A 101 2.72 7.38 10.90
N LEU A 102 1.70 8.22 10.77
CA LEU A 102 1.74 9.34 9.82
C LEU A 102 2.89 10.30 10.16
N LYS A 103 3.03 10.69 11.43
CA LYS A 103 4.10 11.57 11.88
C LYS A 103 5.49 10.99 11.62
N THR A 104 5.70 9.73 12.00
CA THR A 104 7.02 9.09 11.88
C THR A 104 7.44 8.99 10.40
N LEU A 105 6.54 8.49 9.55
CA LEU A 105 6.83 8.31 8.13
C LEU A 105 7.04 9.65 7.43
N TYR A 106 6.18 10.65 7.70
CA TYR A 106 6.27 11.98 7.09
C TYR A 106 7.54 12.72 7.52
N THR A 107 7.84 12.74 8.83
CA THR A 107 9.06 13.38 9.34
C THR A 107 10.31 12.77 8.70
N THR A 108 10.37 11.42 8.61
CA THR A 108 11.47 10.74 7.94
C THR A 108 11.56 11.12 6.46
N ALA A 109 10.42 11.16 5.75
CA ALA A 109 10.38 11.53 4.34
C ALA A 109 10.91 12.95 4.11
N LYS A 110 10.49 13.90 4.95
CA LYS A 110 10.92 15.30 4.84
C LYS A 110 12.37 15.53 5.25
N GLN A 111 12.84 14.91 6.33
CA GLN A 111 14.22 15.06 6.80
C GLN A 111 15.25 14.51 5.81
N HIS A 112 14.87 13.54 5.00
CA HIS A 112 15.80 12.84 4.11
C HIS A 112 15.42 12.93 2.63
N ASP A 113 14.46 13.79 2.28
CA ASP A 113 13.90 13.95 0.92
C ASP A 113 13.61 12.60 0.27
N CYS A 114 12.84 11.75 0.98
CA CYS A 114 12.53 10.43 0.50
C CYS A 114 11.36 10.44 -0.48
N ASP A 115 11.48 9.64 -1.51
CA ASP A 115 10.40 9.33 -2.45
C ASP A 115 9.47 8.26 -1.89
N PHE A 116 10.01 7.39 -1.02
CA PHE A 116 9.33 6.23 -0.46
C PHE A 116 9.84 5.93 0.95
N VAL A 117 8.92 5.78 1.90
CA VAL A 117 9.26 5.35 3.27
C VAL A 117 8.37 4.18 3.66
N CYS A 118 9.00 3.11 4.14
CA CYS A 118 8.30 1.95 4.69
C CYS A 118 8.76 1.64 6.12
N SER A 119 8.00 0.82 6.80
CA SER A 119 8.31 0.39 8.17
C SER A 119 8.02 -1.09 8.35
N ASP A 120 8.48 -1.65 9.46
CA ASP A 120 8.02 -2.95 9.90
C ASP A 120 6.53 -2.97 10.12
N PHE A 121 5.98 -4.16 10.04
CA PHE A 121 4.61 -4.44 10.38
C PHE A 121 4.53 -5.58 11.41
N GLN A 122 3.41 -5.65 12.10
CA GLN A 122 3.05 -6.75 12.98
C GLN A 122 1.98 -7.60 12.29
N ARG A 123 2.19 -8.90 12.23
CA ARG A 123 1.15 -9.84 11.79
C ARG A 123 0.35 -10.31 13.01
N VAL A 124 -0.95 -10.07 13.00
CA VAL A 124 -1.86 -10.42 14.08
C VAL A 124 -2.78 -11.54 13.62
N GLU A 125 -2.60 -12.74 14.20
CA GLU A 125 -3.45 -13.91 13.96
C GLU A 125 -4.29 -14.21 15.20
N ASN A 126 -5.62 -14.33 15.05
CA ASN A 126 -6.54 -14.76 16.12
C ASN A 126 -6.39 -14.02 17.46
N SER A 127 -6.27 -12.69 17.46
CA SER A 127 -6.16 -11.83 18.65
C SER A 127 -5.11 -12.23 19.72
N LYS A 128 -4.45 -13.37 19.59
CA LYS A 128 -3.51 -13.92 20.57
C LYS A 128 -2.10 -14.19 20.04
N ASN A 129 -1.94 -14.42 18.76
CA ASN A 129 -0.63 -14.69 18.15
C ASN A 129 -0.16 -13.47 17.38
N GLN A 130 0.60 -12.65 18.05
CA GLN A 130 1.35 -11.58 17.42
C GLN A 130 2.68 -12.19 16.97
N ARG A 131 2.94 -12.18 15.68
CA ARG A 131 4.26 -12.50 15.12
C ARG A 131 4.84 -11.22 14.56
N ASP A 132 6.10 -10.98 14.88
CA ASP A 132 6.82 -9.88 14.27
C ASP A 132 6.93 -10.13 12.78
N GLY A 133 6.24 -9.32 12.01
CA GLY A 133 6.39 -9.25 10.55
C GLY A 133 7.63 -8.43 10.21
N THR A 134 8.78 -8.83 10.76
CA THR A 134 10.03 -8.13 10.50
C THR A 134 10.60 -8.56 9.15
N TYR A 135 11.03 -7.58 8.38
CA TYR A 135 11.77 -7.80 7.14
C TYR A 135 13.20 -8.28 7.38
N ASN A 136 13.51 -8.75 8.59
CA ASN A 136 14.82 -9.24 9.02
C ASN A 136 15.98 -8.24 8.83
N TYR A 137 15.69 -6.96 8.68
CA TYR A 137 16.74 -5.94 8.71
C TYR A 137 17.13 -5.66 10.17
N PRO A 138 18.41 -5.60 10.49
CA PRO A 138 18.90 -5.40 11.86
C PRO A 138 18.67 -3.96 12.36
N SER A 139 18.48 -3.01 11.47
CA SER A 139 18.35 -1.57 11.75
C SER A 139 17.55 -0.86 10.67
N ASP A 140 17.34 0.43 10.84
CA ASP A 140 16.85 1.31 9.76
C ASP A 140 17.80 1.22 8.55
N MET A 141 17.22 1.24 7.34
CA MET A 141 17.95 1.09 6.09
C MET A 141 17.70 2.25 5.13
N VAL A 142 18.75 2.61 4.41
CA VAL A 142 18.68 3.53 3.27
C VAL A 142 18.77 2.72 1.99
N PHE A 143 17.80 2.89 1.11
CA PHE A 143 17.77 2.30 -0.21
C PHE A 143 18.02 3.41 -1.24
N ASP A 144 19.25 3.53 -1.67
CA ASP A 144 19.61 4.27 -2.87
C ASP A 144 19.20 3.50 -4.13
N ASN A 145 19.50 4.07 -5.29
CA ASN A 145 19.12 3.45 -6.57
C ASN A 145 19.63 2.01 -6.71
N ASN A 146 20.87 1.73 -6.30
CA ASN A 146 21.48 0.40 -6.46
C ASN A 146 20.84 -0.64 -5.53
N LYS A 147 20.60 -0.26 -4.28
CA LYS A 147 19.93 -1.14 -3.31
C LYS A 147 18.48 -1.41 -3.64
N ILE A 148 17.78 -0.44 -4.25
CA ILE A 148 16.41 -0.67 -4.76
C ILE A 148 16.44 -1.72 -5.87
N ILE A 149 17.36 -1.58 -6.82
CA ILE A 149 17.56 -2.56 -7.90
C ILE A 149 17.87 -3.94 -7.33
N GLU A 150 18.81 -4.02 -6.38
CA GLU A 150 19.17 -5.29 -5.71
C GLU A 150 17.95 -5.92 -5.03
N ALA A 151 17.15 -5.12 -4.31
CA ALA A 151 15.95 -5.59 -3.66
C ALA A 151 14.91 -6.11 -4.68
N MET A 152 14.75 -5.39 -5.80
CA MET A 152 13.87 -5.81 -6.90
C MET A 152 14.33 -7.14 -7.51
N LEU A 153 15.61 -7.31 -7.80
CA LEU A 153 16.16 -8.53 -8.35
C LEU A 153 16.06 -9.71 -7.37
N ARG A 154 16.29 -9.49 -6.09
CA ARG A 154 16.12 -10.52 -5.06
C ARG A 154 14.69 -11.01 -4.96
N GLU A 155 13.71 -10.12 -4.99
CA GLU A 155 12.28 -10.48 -4.97
C GLU A 155 11.89 -11.34 -6.18
N LEU A 156 12.52 -11.13 -7.33
CA LEU A 156 12.29 -11.94 -8.53
C LEU A 156 12.85 -13.35 -8.41
N HIS A 157 14.04 -13.52 -7.82
CA HIS A 157 14.71 -14.81 -7.72
C HIS A 157 14.15 -15.66 -6.56
N ASP A 158 13.71 -15.02 -5.50
CA ASP A 158 13.15 -15.68 -4.33
C ASP A 158 11.94 -14.90 -3.78
N PRO A 159 10.73 -15.16 -4.32
CA PRO A 159 9.51 -14.55 -3.81
C PRO A 159 9.21 -14.90 -2.34
N SER A 160 9.86 -15.92 -1.77
CA SER A 160 9.75 -16.24 -0.35
C SER A 160 10.46 -15.21 0.53
N LEU A 161 11.45 -14.50 -0.05
CA LEU A 161 12.05 -13.30 0.52
C LEU A 161 11.16 -12.06 0.38
N GLY A 162 9.97 -12.19 -0.19
CA GLY A 162 8.97 -11.17 -0.55
C GLY A 162 8.56 -10.20 0.54
N HIS A 163 9.45 -9.96 1.44
CA HIS A 163 9.26 -9.19 2.65
C HIS A 163 10.30 -8.07 2.82
N LEU A 164 10.90 -7.61 1.70
CA LEU A 164 11.85 -6.49 1.77
C LEU A 164 11.18 -5.13 2.06
N GLY A 165 9.91 -5.12 2.47
CA GLY A 165 9.20 -3.92 2.85
C GLY A 165 8.81 -3.00 1.69
N LEU A 166 9.36 -3.22 0.52
CA LEU A 166 9.16 -2.38 -0.65
C LEU A 166 7.96 -2.81 -1.52
N PHE A 167 7.55 -4.09 -1.43
CA PHE A 167 6.61 -4.73 -2.37
C PHE A 167 5.20 -4.96 -1.80
N GLY A 168 4.62 -3.95 -1.25
CA GLY A 168 3.22 -3.89 -0.85
C GLY A 168 2.85 -2.44 -0.67
N CYS A 169 1.65 -2.03 -1.04
CA CYS A 169 1.28 -0.62 -0.98
C CYS A 169 0.86 -0.16 0.42
N ASN A 170 0.33 -1.06 1.25
CA ASN A 170 -0.20 -0.70 2.57
C ASN A 170 0.89 -0.36 3.58
N GLY A 171 0.66 0.65 4.41
CA GLY A 171 1.61 1.07 5.42
C GLY A 171 2.87 1.74 4.87
N ARG A 172 2.84 2.24 3.63
CA ARG A 172 3.95 2.96 2.96
C ARG A 172 3.56 4.39 2.69
N LEU A 173 4.53 5.28 2.85
CA LEU A 173 4.40 6.67 2.45
C LEU A 173 5.12 6.85 1.11
N ILE A 174 4.37 7.23 0.08
CA ILE A 174 4.85 7.32 -1.30
C ILE A 174 4.66 8.76 -1.79
N LYS A 175 5.69 9.38 -2.32
CA LYS A 175 5.62 10.73 -2.89
C LYS A 175 4.64 10.76 -4.05
N ARG A 176 3.57 11.55 -3.93
CA ARG A 176 2.46 11.57 -4.89
C ARG A 176 2.90 11.91 -6.31
N SER A 177 3.86 12.82 -6.48
CA SER A 177 4.37 13.21 -7.81
C SER A 177 4.91 12.00 -8.58
N ILE A 178 5.58 11.05 -7.93
CA ILE A 178 6.07 9.83 -8.60
C ILE A 178 4.92 9.05 -9.23
N ILE A 179 3.80 8.96 -8.55
CA ILE A 179 2.63 8.22 -9.03
C ILE A 179 1.95 8.96 -10.18
N ILE A 180 1.66 10.25 -9.98
CA ILE A 180 0.83 11.03 -10.89
C ILE A 180 1.61 11.43 -12.15
N ASP A 181 2.84 11.93 -12.00
CA ASP A 181 3.64 12.42 -13.13
C ASP A 181 4.06 11.29 -14.07
N ASN A 182 4.09 10.05 -13.56
CA ASN A 182 4.42 8.85 -14.34
C ASN A 182 3.20 8.02 -14.71
N ASN A 183 1.99 8.51 -14.44
CA ASN A 183 0.72 7.84 -14.74
C ASN A 183 0.66 6.39 -14.20
N ILE A 184 1.10 6.19 -12.95
CA ILE A 184 1.14 4.89 -12.30
C ILE A 184 -0.20 4.64 -11.60
N PHE A 185 -0.88 3.56 -11.99
CA PHE A 185 -2.15 3.13 -11.40
C PHE A 185 -2.13 1.62 -11.17
N PHE A 186 -2.98 1.15 -10.26
CA PHE A 186 -3.20 -0.28 -10.06
C PHE A 186 -3.80 -0.90 -11.31
N GLU A 187 -3.33 -2.09 -11.68
CA GLU A 187 -3.88 -2.85 -12.82
C GLU A 187 -5.21 -3.50 -12.42
N GLU A 188 -6.31 -2.91 -12.89
CA GLU A 188 -7.68 -3.29 -12.51
C GLU A 188 -8.09 -4.68 -13.00
N LYS A 189 -7.37 -5.24 -13.99
CA LYS A 189 -7.60 -6.60 -14.47
C LYS A 189 -7.02 -7.67 -13.54
N LEU A 190 -6.10 -7.29 -12.65
CA LEU A 190 -5.56 -8.20 -11.64
C LEU A 190 -6.52 -8.30 -10.46
N ARG A 191 -6.84 -9.52 -10.06
CA ARG A 191 -7.60 -9.82 -8.84
C ARG A 191 -6.71 -10.05 -7.63
N TRP A 192 -5.41 -10.25 -7.86
CA TRP A 192 -4.36 -10.47 -6.85
C TRP A 192 -3.04 -9.92 -7.36
N LEU A 193 -2.17 -9.57 -6.42
CA LEU A 193 -0.87 -8.97 -6.67
C LEU A 193 -0.95 -7.62 -7.40
N GLU A 194 -2.12 -6.98 -7.43
CA GLU A 194 -2.29 -5.63 -7.95
C GLU A 194 -1.46 -4.62 -7.13
N ASP A 195 -1.34 -4.86 -5.83
CA ASP A 195 -0.51 -4.07 -4.91
C ASP A 195 0.98 -4.25 -5.17
N LYS A 196 1.42 -5.48 -5.44
CA LYS A 196 2.81 -5.77 -5.81
C LYS A 196 3.18 -5.13 -7.15
N THR A 197 2.37 -5.32 -8.18
CA THR A 197 2.65 -4.72 -9.51
C THR A 197 2.67 -3.20 -9.45
N PHE A 198 1.77 -2.59 -8.69
CA PHE A 198 1.79 -1.15 -8.43
C PHE A 198 3.11 -0.71 -7.77
N CYS A 199 3.56 -1.42 -6.73
CA CYS A 199 4.82 -1.09 -6.08
C CYS A 199 6.02 -1.29 -6.99
N TRP A 200 6.03 -2.30 -7.86
CA TRP A 200 7.05 -2.46 -8.89
C TRP A 200 7.13 -1.25 -9.81
N ASP A 201 5.98 -0.76 -10.28
CA ASP A 201 5.93 0.42 -11.13
C ASP A 201 6.42 1.67 -10.41
N VAL A 202 6.01 1.87 -9.16
CA VAL A 202 6.49 2.99 -8.31
C VAL A 202 8.00 2.90 -8.12
N LEU A 203 8.51 1.73 -7.73
CA LEU A 203 9.95 1.53 -7.50
C LEU A 203 10.78 1.76 -8.76
N GLY A 204 10.21 1.63 -9.94
CA GLY A 204 10.86 2.02 -11.20
C GLY A 204 11.31 3.49 -11.24
N PHE A 205 10.73 4.37 -10.44
CA PHE A 205 11.01 5.81 -10.40
C PHE A 205 11.55 6.32 -9.07
N VAL A 206 11.45 5.55 -8.00
CA VAL A 206 11.95 5.91 -6.66
C VAL A 206 13.49 5.99 -6.68
N ARG A 207 14.06 7.08 -6.21
CA ARG A 207 15.51 7.30 -6.14
C ARG A 207 16.05 7.15 -4.72
N ASN A 208 15.24 7.54 -3.74
CA ASN A 208 15.60 7.52 -2.33
C ASN A 208 14.46 6.90 -1.53
N ALA A 209 14.69 5.70 -1.00
CA ALA A 209 13.75 5.04 -0.11
C ALA A 209 14.39 4.77 1.25
N ARG A 210 13.55 4.75 2.29
CA ARG A 210 13.95 4.36 3.63
C ARG A 210 13.04 3.31 4.21
N TYR A 211 13.64 2.37 4.90
CA TYR A 211 12.97 1.44 5.77
C TYR A 211 13.27 1.81 7.22
N LEU A 212 12.23 1.81 8.04
CA LEU A 212 12.32 2.05 9.48
C LEU A 212 12.03 0.75 10.23
N ARG A 213 12.94 0.33 11.09
CA ARG A 213 12.73 -0.80 12.00
C ARG A 213 11.79 -0.41 13.15
N LYS A 214 10.56 -0.01 12.79
CA LYS A 214 9.50 0.37 13.71
C LYS A 214 8.21 -0.28 13.26
N GLN A 215 7.51 -0.95 14.17
CA GLN A 215 6.20 -1.55 13.87
C GLN A 215 5.14 -0.45 13.84
N LEU A 216 4.90 0.09 12.64
CA LEU A 216 3.92 1.15 12.44
C LEU A 216 2.62 0.66 11.81
N TYR A 217 2.56 -0.60 11.38
CA TYR A 217 1.41 -1.20 10.72
C TYR A 217 1.12 -2.58 11.34
N SER A 218 -0.16 -2.91 11.57
CA SER A 218 -0.62 -4.21 12.05
C SER A 218 -1.51 -4.83 10.99
N TYR A 219 -1.01 -5.88 10.36
CA TYR A 219 -1.71 -6.69 9.38
C TYR A 219 -2.49 -7.79 10.08
N TYR A 220 -3.82 -7.77 9.97
CA TYR A 220 -4.70 -8.73 10.60
C TYR A 220 -5.04 -9.88 9.67
N VAL A 221 -4.77 -11.11 10.12
CA VAL A 221 -5.16 -12.32 9.42
C VAL A 221 -6.40 -12.90 10.09
N TYR A 222 -7.52 -12.85 9.40
CA TYR A 222 -8.76 -13.43 9.88
C TYR A 222 -8.83 -14.92 9.51
N PRO A 223 -9.37 -15.79 10.42
CA PRO A 223 -9.64 -17.18 10.06
C PRO A 223 -10.51 -17.18 8.81
N LYS A 224 -10.10 -17.95 7.82
CA LYS A 224 -10.70 -17.97 6.50
C LYS A 224 -12.23 -18.12 6.55
N VAL A 225 -12.93 -17.04 6.34
CA VAL A 225 -14.11 -17.14 5.48
C VAL A 225 -13.49 -17.46 4.12
N SER A 226 -13.82 -18.59 3.52
CA SER A 226 -13.26 -19.00 2.23
C SER A 226 -13.62 -17.95 1.17
N THR A 227 -12.81 -16.90 1.12
CA THR A 227 -12.79 -16.05 -0.05
C THR A 227 -12.21 -16.94 -1.14
N GLY A 228 -12.82 -17.05 -2.30
CA GLY A 228 -12.40 -17.91 -3.41
C GLY A 228 -10.94 -17.78 -3.86
N ILE A 229 -10.17 -16.94 -3.17
CA ILE A 229 -8.75 -16.65 -3.32
C ILE A 229 -7.89 -17.88 -3.01
N THR A 230 -8.13 -18.58 -1.89
CA THR A 230 -7.33 -19.75 -1.50
C THR A 230 -7.59 -20.98 -2.38
N GLU A 231 -8.82 -21.15 -2.87
CA GLU A 231 -9.13 -22.20 -3.85
C GLU A 231 -8.50 -21.91 -5.21
N SER A 232 -8.40 -20.65 -5.59
CA SER A 232 -7.80 -20.22 -6.85
C SER A 232 -6.29 -20.38 -6.87
N LEU A 233 -5.62 -20.13 -5.74
CA LEU A 233 -4.16 -20.34 -5.60
C LEU A 233 -3.79 -21.82 -5.67
N SER A 234 -4.66 -22.72 -5.19
CA SER A 234 -4.44 -24.17 -5.29
C SER A 234 -4.54 -24.70 -6.73
N ARG A 235 -5.19 -23.95 -7.63
CA ARG A 235 -5.34 -24.29 -9.06
C ARG A 235 -4.26 -23.66 -9.96
N GLY A 236 -3.29 -22.95 -9.39
CA GLY A 236 -2.23 -22.23 -10.10
C GLY A 236 -2.67 -20.86 -10.66
N PHE A 237 -1.70 -19.99 -10.85
CA PHE A 237 -1.94 -18.66 -11.45
C PHE A 237 -2.32 -18.76 -12.93
N PRO A 238 -3.37 -18.09 -13.40
CA PRO A 238 -3.66 -18.03 -14.83
C PRO A 238 -2.48 -17.44 -15.61
N LEU A 239 -2.06 -18.10 -16.67
CA LEU A 239 -0.92 -17.66 -17.51
C LEU A 239 -1.02 -16.20 -17.97
N LYS A 240 -2.25 -15.71 -18.22
CA LYS A 240 -2.47 -14.30 -18.57
C LYS A 240 -2.03 -13.31 -17.49
N TRP A 241 -2.14 -13.69 -16.21
CA TRP A 241 -1.73 -12.85 -15.09
C TRP A 241 -0.23 -12.90 -14.88
N ILE A 242 0.37 -14.07 -15.04
CA ILE A 242 1.84 -14.20 -15.02
C ILE A 242 2.45 -13.29 -16.08
N LYS A 243 1.94 -13.30 -17.30
CA LYS A 243 2.40 -12.42 -18.39
C LYS A 243 2.27 -10.94 -18.02
N LEU A 244 1.18 -10.54 -17.37
CA LEU A 244 0.94 -9.18 -16.97
C LEU A 244 1.90 -8.73 -15.86
N ILE A 245 2.09 -9.56 -14.83
CA ILE A 245 3.05 -9.31 -13.75
C ILE A 245 4.47 -9.17 -14.32
N VAL A 246 4.89 -10.10 -15.18
CA VAL A 246 6.19 -10.05 -15.85
C VAL A 246 6.34 -8.77 -16.68
N HIS A 247 5.27 -8.30 -17.32
CA HIS A 247 5.28 -7.04 -18.08
C HIS A 247 5.58 -5.84 -17.15
N HIS A 248 4.91 -5.72 -16.02
CA HIS A 248 5.16 -4.64 -15.04
C HIS A 248 6.60 -4.69 -14.52
N VAL A 249 7.07 -5.87 -14.13
CA VAL A 249 8.43 -6.09 -13.65
C VAL A 249 9.47 -5.66 -14.70
N LYS A 250 9.34 -6.16 -15.93
CA LYS A 250 10.26 -5.83 -17.05
C LYS A 250 10.29 -4.33 -17.34
N ASN A 251 9.13 -3.68 -17.33
CA ASN A 251 9.06 -2.23 -17.56
C ASN A 251 9.74 -1.45 -16.46
N SER A 252 9.57 -1.82 -15.20
CA SER A 252 10.19 -1.16 -14.07
C SER A 252 11.72 -1.31 -14.08
N LEU A 253 12.22 -2.49 -14.42
CA LEU A 253 13.65 -2.73 -14.61
C LEU A 253 14.24 -1.93 -15.77
N LYS A 254 13.53 -1.86 -16.92
CA LYS A 254 13.93 -1.03 -18.08
C LYS A 254 14.04 0.45 -17.70
N ARG A 255 13.10 0.99 -16.93
CA ARG A 255 13.12 2.40 -16.48
C ARG A 255 14.35 2.72 -15.64
N ARG A 256 14.98 1.72 -15.02
CA ARG A 256 16.22 1.85 -14.25
C ARG A 256 17.48 1.63 -15.05
N ASN A 257 17.40 1.56 -16.38
CA ASN A 257 18.53 1.26 -17.27
C ASN A 257 19.29 -0.03 -16.90
N LEU A 258 18.59 -1.02 -16.38
CA LEU A 258 19.18 -2.33 -16.16
C LEU A 258 19.48 -3.00 -17.47
N LEU A 259 20.69 -3.53 -17.60
CA LEU A 259 21.23 -4.12 -18.80
C LEU A 259 20.32 -5.21 -19.36
N HIS A 260 20.18 -5.20 -20.70
CA HIS A 260 19.31 -6.09 -21.47
C HIS A 260 19.47 -7.58 -21.09
N ASN A 261 20.69 -8.00 -20.75
CA ASN A 261 21.05 -9.38 -20.39
C ASN A 261 20.41 -9.90 -19.09
N GLU A 262 20.03 -9.03 -18.15
CA GLU A 262 19.36 -9.46 -16.92
C GLU A 262 17.84 -9.57 -17.11
N ILE A 263 17.31 -8.80 -18.06
CA ILE A 263 15.87 -8.79 -18.39
C ILE A 263 15.50 -10.00 -19.26
N GLU A 264 16.41 -10.48 -20.11
CA GLU A 264 16.19 -11.65 -20.98
C GLU A 264 16.18 -12.98 -20.22
N LYS A 265 16.73 -13.02 -19.01
CA LYS A 265 16.71 -14.20 -18.13
C LYS A 265 15.40 -14.39 -17.36
N LEU A 266 14.47 -13.42 -17.44
CA LEU A 266 13.13 -13.43 -16.84
C LEU A 266 12.08 -13.86 -17.86
#